data_b09869255cbf7e502355f0bdfa82b3c2
#
_entry.id   b09869255cbf7e502355f0bdfa82b3c2
#
_cell.length_a   1.000
_cell.length_b   1.000
_cell.length_c   1.000
_cell.angle_alpha   90.00
_cell.angle_beta   90.00
_cell.angle_gamma   90.00
#
_symmetry.space_group_name_H-M   'P 1'
#
loop_
_entity.id
_entity.type
_entity.pdbx_description
1 polymer ?
#
loop_
_entity_poly.entity_id
_entity_poly.type
_entity_poly.pdbx_seq_one_letter_code
_entity_poly.pdbx_strand_id
1 'polypeptide(L)'
;YEDDYRCFILRTDFISPLDLSAMEFIPGNMEAVHHAIIVAVPEGSADELDNADPEYGYECFGDFGTSNISDFLGGYAPGTIAREWPQGLAQIIPANSDLIMQVHYAPLNTDQTDQSSINIFIKDEPVERYVQEHLMINFQFALPPNVVTDVTATWMIDSDISLIQFLPHSHLLGKSWEIFAVKPASRDTIPIIRINDWDFDWQFFYSPEYMIHLPAGTVVEATCTYDNTSDNPENPNNPPEWAFWGDGTNDEMFFVPFRYIPYEDGDENIYLGDVLTGDINGDGLLNVLDVVFMVNIILLGDCPASVDM
;
A
#
# COMPACT_ATOMS: atom_id res chain seq x y z
N TYR A 1 14.07 18.54 -16.13
CA TYR A 1 14.13 18.02 -14.78
C TYR A 1 13.77 16.52 -14.85
N GLU A 2 14.40 15.70 -14.01
CA GLU A 2 14.26 14.25 -13.95
C GLU A 2 13.51 13.91 -12.64
N ASP A 3 12.98 12.69 -12.54
CA ASP A 3 12.45 12.17 -11.29
C ASP A 3 13.56 12.15 -10.23
N ASP A 4 13.24 12.51 -9.00
CA ASP A 4 14.17 12.45 -7.87
C ASP A 4 13.62 11.51 -6.80
N TYR A 5 14.39 10.46 -6.48
CA TYR A 5 14.08 9.48 -5.44
C TYR A 5 15.07 9.64 -4.29
N ARG A 6 14.59 10.11 -3.15
CA ARG A 6 15.42 10.32 -1.97
C ARG A 6 14.92 9.54 -0.77
N CYS A 7 15.86 8.91 -0.12
CA CYS A 7 15.63 8.19 1.12
C CYS A 7 16.09 9.03 2.32
N PHE A 8 15.20 9.15 3.31
CA PHE A 8 15.46 9.88 4.56
C PHE A 8 15.41 8.91 5.72
N ILE A 9 16.47 8.89 6.54
CA ILE A 9 16.54 8.04 7.73
C ILE A 9 15.88 8.77 8.89
N LEU A 10 14.82 8.19 9.42
CA LEU A 10 14.15 8.64 10.64
C LEU A 10 14.63 7.79 11.81
N ARG A 11 15.46 8.37 12.65
CA ARG A 11 15.98 7.70 13.85
C ARG A 11 14.88 7.55 14.89
N THR A 12 14.68 6.36 15.40
CA THR A 12 13.52 6.07 16.27
C THR A 12 14.01 5.67 17.62
N ASP A 13 14.93 5.55 18.21
CA ASP A 13 15.31 5.14 19.60
C ASP A 13 14.37 4.08 20.23
N PHE A 14 13.71 3.25 19.40
CA PHE A 14 12.77 2.22 19.89
C PHE A 14 13.52 1.02 20.46
N ILE A 15 13.62 0.95 21.77
CA ILE A 15 14.29 -0.15 22.49
C ILE A 15 13.43 -1.42 22.64
N SER A 16 12.14 -1.34 22.31
CA SER A 16 11.19 -2.45 22.29
C SER A 16 10.34 -2.37 21.04
N PRO A 17 9.80 -3.51 20.56
CA PRO A 17 8.86 -3.49 19.44
C PRO A 17 7.65 -2.60 19.77
N LEU A 18 7.09 -1.98 18.73
CA LEU A 18 5.86 -1.18 18.84
C LEU A 18 4.76 -1.80 17.98
N ASP A 19 3.55 -1.79 18.51
CA ASP A 19 2.35 -2.27 17.84
C ASP A 19 1.73 -1.11 17.05
N LEU A 20 2.04 -1.04 15.75
CA LEU A 20 1.57 0.00 14.85
C LEU A 20 0.08 -0.18 14.56
N SER A 21 -0.73 0.81 14.95
CA SER A 21 -2.16 0.88 14.65
C SER A 21 -2.42 1.42 13.26
N ALA A 22 -1.77 2.53 12.92
CA ALA A 22 -1.87 3.21 11.65
C ALA A 22 -0.60 4.02 11.37
N MET A 23 -0.40 4.37 10.11
CA MET A 23 0.62 5.33 9.68
C MET A 23 -0.02 6.35 8.74
N GLU A 24 0.36 7.60 8.90
CA GLU A 24 -0.04 8.70 8.05
C GLU A 24 1.21 9.42 7.54
N PHE A 25 1.31 9.57 6.22
CA PHE A 25 2.30 10.43 5.60
C PHE A 25 1.63 11.77 5.24
N ILE A 26 2.28 12.87 5.60
CA ILE A 26 1.81 14.23 5.33
C ILE A 26 2.82 14.90 4.40
N PRO A 27 2.49 15.08 3.10
CA PRO A 27 3.37 15.78 2.17
C PRO A 27 3.49 17.25 2.57
N GLY A 28 4.72 17.75 2.66
CA GLY A 28 4.98 19.17 2.87
C GLY A 28 4.74 20.00 1.61
N ASN A 29 4.96 19.39 0.46
CA ASN A 29 4.73 20.01 -0.86
C ASN A 29 3.99 19.03 -1.78
N MET A 30 2.67 19.20 -1.89
CA MET A 30 1.78 18.32 -2.68
C MET A 30 2.02 18.42 -4.20
N GLU A 31 2.71 19.44 -4.69
CA GLU A 31 3.06 19.55 -6.12
C GLU A 31 4.31 18.75 -6.46
N ALA A 32 5.24 18.62 -5.50
CA ALA A 32 6.52 17.94 -5.70
C ALA A 32 6.45 16.46 -5.30
N VAL A 33 5.79 16.14 -4.20
CA VAL A 33 5.70 14.76 -3.68
C VAL A 33 4.68 13.96 -4.48
N HIS A 34 5.18 13.03 -5.30
CA HIS A 34 4.34 12.11 -6.07
C HIS A 34 3.88 10.94 -5.20
N HIS A 35 4.82 10.21 -4.59
CA HIS A 35 4.51 9.16 -3.62
C HIS A 35 5.63 9.01 -2.58
N ALA A 36 5.34 8.29 -1.52
CA ALA A 36 6.33 7.90 -0.52
C ALA A 36 6.12 6.45 -0.08
N ILE A 37 7.21 5.79 0.28
CA ILE A 37 7.22 4.43 0.84
C ILE A 37 7.99 4.47 2.15
N ILE A 38 7.45 3.82 3.20
CA ILE A 38 8.05 3.77 4.52
C ILE A 38 8.33 2.32 4.90
N VAL A 39 9.58 2.04 5.23
CA VAL A 39 10.04 0.72 5.67
C VAL A 39 10.75 0.81 7.01
N ALA A 40 10.73 -0.28 7.78
CA ALA A 40 11.58 -0.46 8.93
C ALA A 40 12.84 -1.23 8.53
N VAL A 41 13.99 -0.78 9.02
CA VAL A 41 15.29 -1.42 8.82
C VAL A 41 16.03 -1.53 10.15
N PRO A 42 16.98 -2.47 10.34
CA PRO A 42 17.82 -2.48 11.52
C PRO A 42 18.56 -1.14 11.70
N GLU A 43 18.65 -0.67 12.95
CA GLU A 43 19.32 0.60 13.29
C GLU A 43 20.71 0.69 12.64
N GLY A 44 20.99 1.83 12.00
CA GLY A 44 22.28 2.13 11.36
C GLY A 44 22.53 1.43 10.03
N SER A 45 21.61 0.61 9.51
CA SER A 45 21.86 -0.17 8.27
C SER A 45 22.01 0.68 7.01
N ALA A 46 21.55 1.93 7.01
CA ALA A 46 21.67 2.87 5.90
C ALA A 46 22.65 4.04 6.18
N ASP A 47 23.36 4.03 7.32
CA ASP A 47 24.27 5.11 7.72
C ASP A 47 25.36 5.42 6.71
N GLU A 48 25.94 4.39 6.10
CA GLU A 48 27.01 4.56 5.13
C GLU A 48 26.51 5.25 3.84
N LEU A 49 25.26 4.97 3.45
CA LEU A 49 24.63 5.60 2.29
C LEU A 49 24.36 7.09 2.54
N ASP A 50 23.73 7.39 3.67
CA ASP A 50 23.40 8.76 4.07
C ASP A 50 24.67 9.61 4.28
N ASN A 51 25.71 9.07 4.91
CA ASN A 51 26.98 9.77 5.11
C ASN A 51 27.78 9.97 3.81
N ALA A 52 27.55 9.18 2.78
CA ALA A 52 28.25 9.28 1.50
C ALA A 52 27.61 10.32 0.57
N ASP A 53 26.33 10.61 0.71
CA ASP A 53 25.62 11.61 -0.07
C ASP A 53 25.91 13.02 0.52
N PRO A 54 26.28 14.00 -0.31
CA PRO A 54 26.54 15.37 0.18
C PRO A 54 25.27 16.16 0.50
N GLU A 55 24.10 15.70 0.04
CA GLU A 55 22.80 16.34 0.25
C GLU A 55 22.08 15.72 1.45
N TYR A 56 20.96 16.32 1.86
CA TYR A 56 20.12 15.78 2.93
C TYR A 56 19.38 14.53 2.45
N GLY A 57 19.54 13.42 3.19
CA GLY A 57 19.14 12.10 2.77
C GLY A 57 20.07 11.57 1.65
N TYR A 58 19.76 10.43 1.06
CA TYR A 58 20.56 9.82 0.01
C TYR A 58 19.71 9.44 -1.20
N GLU A 59 20.33 9.43 -2.38
CA GLU A 59 19.69 8.97 -3.61
C GLU A 59 19.43 7.45 -3.52
N CYS A 60 18.20 7.05 -3.82
CA CYS A 60 17.76 5.66 -3.66
C CYS A 60 16.76 5.23 -4.75
N PHE A 61 17.11 5.53 -6.00
CA PHE A 61 16.28 5.14 -7.15
C PHE A 61 16.11 3.62 -7.19
N GLY A 62 14.86 3.17 -7.23
CA GLY A 62 14.47 1.79 -7.42
C GLY A 62 14.45 0.90 -6.18
N ASP A 63 15.23 1.20 -5.15
CA ASP A 63 15.24 0.46 -3.88
C ASP A 63 15.59 1.39 -2.70
N PHE A 64 15.82 0.83 -1.53
CA PHE A 64 16.21 1.59 -0.33
C PHE A 64 17.73 1.61 -0.10
N GLY A 65 18.53 1.12 -1.07
CA GLY A 65 19.98 0.99 -0.94
C GLY A 65 20.42 -0.06 0.10
N THR A 66 19.51 -0.71 0.77
CA THR A 66 19.78 -1.76 1.76
C THR A 66 18.88 -2.96 1.54
N SER A 67 19.46 -4.16 1.62
CA SER A 67 18.70 -5.42 1.54
C SER A 67 18.10 -5.87 2.88
N ASN A 68 18.35 -5.13 3.95
CA ASN A 68 17.94 -5.48 5.31
C ASN A 68 16.58 -4.86 5.70
N ILE A 69 15.61 -4.85 4.78
CA ILE A 69 14.26 -4.39 5.10
C ILE A 69 13.62 -5.42 6.04
N SER A 70 13.21 -4.96 7.22
CA SER A 70 12.52 -5.80 8.19
C SER A 70 11.03 -5.87 7.90
N ASP A 71 10.41 -4.73 7.63
CA ASP A 71 8.97 -4.62 7.35
C ASP A 71 8.66 -3.42 6.44
N PHE A 72 7.68 -3.60 5.56
CA PHE A 72 7.05 -2.53 4.80
C PHE A 72 5.88 -1.98 5.63
N LEU A 73 6.02 -0.77 6.13
CA LEU A 73 5.06 -0.21 7.08
C LEU A 73 3.89 0.51 6.41
N GLY A 74 4.14 1.15 5.29
CA GLY A 74 3.11 1.88 4.56
C GLY A 74 3.66 2.75 3.46
N GLY A 75 2.79 3.54 2.86
CA GLY A 75 3.15 4.46 1.81
C GLY A 75 2.09 5.55 1.64
N TYR A 76 2.40 6.48 0.77
CA TYR A 76 1.53 7.57 0.37
C TYR A 76 1.49 7.66 -1.15
N ALA A 77 0.31 7.83 -1.68
CA ALA A 77 0.03 8.39 -2.99
C ALA A 77 -1.09 9.41 -2.84
N PRO A 78 -1.28 10.36 -3.78
CA PRO A 78 -2.37 11.32 -3.70
C PRO A 78 -3.72 10.65 -3.44
N GLY A 79 -4.43 11.11 -2.40
CA GLY A 79 -5.70 10.50 -1.97
C GLY A 79 -5.59 9.42 -0.89
N THR A 80 -4.39 8.97 -0.54
CA THR A 80 -4.20 8.03 0.58
C THR A 80 -4.57 8.69 1.91
N ILE A 81 -5.37 7.98 2.72
CA ILE A 81 -5.71 8.34 4.10
C ILE A 81 -5.14 7.30 5.06
N ALA A 82 -4.79 7.75 6.27
CA ALA A 82 -4.43 6.81 7.34
C ALA A 82 -5.63 5.94 7.72
N ARG A 83 -5.39 4.64 7.86
CA ARG A 83 -6.41 3.68 8.32
C ARG A 83 -5.86 2.90 9.49
N GLU A 84 -6.62 2.81 10.55
CA GLU A 84 -6.29 1.96 11.67
C GLU A 84 -6.57 0.49 11.34
N TRP A 85 -5.68 -0.38 11.81
CA TRP A 85 -5.98 -1.81 11.83
C TRP A 85 -7.16 -2.08 12.76
N PRO A 86 -8.05 -3.02 12.40
CA PRO A 86 -9.14 -3.45 13.28
C PRO A 86 -8.68 -3.76 14.71
N GLN A 87 -9.60 -3.74 15.64
CA GLN A 87 -9.32 -4.08 17.03
C GLN A 87 -8.62 -5.44 17.14
N GLY A 88 -7.62 -5.54 18.02
CA GLY A 88 -6.80 -6.73 18.20
C GLY A 88 -5.75 -6.98 17.12
N LEU A 89 -5.70 -6.17 16.05
CA LEU A 89 -4.72 -6.28 14.98
C LEU A 89 -3.72 -5.12 15.00
N ALA A 90 -2.47 -5.42 14.68
CA ALA A 90 -1.42 -4.42 14.48
C ALA A 90 -0.39 -4.89 13.47
N GLN A 91 0.37 -3.96 12.94
CA GLN A 91 1.65 -4.22 12.31
C GLN A 91 2.75 -4.04 13.35
N ILE A 92 3.87 -4.72 13.22
CA ILE A 92 4.97 -4.59 14.17
C ILE A 92 6.05 -3.64 13.63
N ILE A 93 6.51 -2.71 14.47
CA ILE A 93 7.79 -2.01 14.23
C ILE A 93 8.82 -2.70 15.13
N PRO A 94 9.85 -3.35 14.57
CA PRO A 94 10.83 -4.06 15.38
C PRO A 94 11.61 -3.14 16.32
N ALA A 95 12.08 -3.66 17.44
CA ALA A 95 13.00 -2.94 18.30
C ALA A 95 14.34 -2.69 17.61
N ASN A 96 15.02 -1.61 17.97
CA ASN A 96 16.30 -1.20 17.41
C ASN A 96 16.26 -1.10 15.88
N SER A 97 15.22 -0.49 15.37
CA SER A 97 15.06 -0.18 13.95
C SER A 97 15.03 1.32 13.70
N ASP A 98 15.58 1.74 12.58
CA ASP A 98 15.32 3.02 11.96
C ASP A 98 14.15 2.87 10.97
N LEU A 99 13.50 3.97 10.64
CA LEU A 99 12.58 4.01 9.52
C LEU A 99 13.25 4.71 8.34
N ILE A 100 13.12 4.14 7.16
CA ILE A 100 13.52 4.82 5.93
C ILE A 100 12.25 5.26 5.23
N MET A 101 12.19 6.56 4.94
CA MET A 101 11.15 7.18 4.14
C MET A 101 11.74 7.48 2.76
N GLN A 102 11.38 6.69 1.75
CA GLN A 102 11.67 6.99 0.36
C GLN A 102 10.58 7.91 -0.16
N VAL A 103 10.98 9.04 -0.71
CA VAL A 103 10.07 10.00 -1.35
C VAL A 103 10.43 10.10 -2.82
N HIS A 104 9.43 9.90 -3.67
CA HIS A 104 9.52 10.21 -5.10
C HIS A 104 9.03 11.64 -5.33
N TYR A 105 9.91 12.47 -5.82
CA TYR A 105 9.60 13.83 -6.26
C TYR A 105 9.40 13.85 -7.76
N ALA A 106 8.22 14.28 -8.19
CA ALA A 106 7.91 14.45 -9.61
C ALA A 106 8.73 15.59 -10.23
N PRO A 107 9.11 15.51 -11.52
CA PRO A 107 9.88 16.55 -12.17
C PRO A 107 9.05 17.85 -12.31
N LEU A 108 9.55 18.93 -11.73
CA LEU A 108 8.95 20.27 -11.79
C LEU A 108 9.85 21.25 -12.56
N ASN A 109 9.26 22.31 -13.09
CA ASN A 109 9.99 23.31 -13.89
C ASN A 109 10.72 24.38 -13.06
N THR A 110 10.65 24.31 -11.75
CA THR A 110 11.26 25.26 -10.80
C THR A 110 11.79 24.53 -9.59
N ASP A 111 12.82 25.08 -8.97
CA ASP A 111 13.33 24.59 -7.69
C ASP A 111 12.22 24.64 -6.64
N GLN A 112 12.03 23.53 -5.94
CA GLN A 112 11.03 23.37 -4.90
C GLN A 112 11.70 23.00 -3.57
N THR A 113 10.96 23.17 -2.50
CA THR A 113 11.35 22.68 -1.18
C THR A 113 10.22 21.84 -0.61
N ASP A 114 10.57 20.79 0.11
CA ASP A 114 9.63 19.93 0.80
C ASP A 114 10.04 19.76 2.27
N GLN A 115 9.03 19.59 3.12
CA GLN A 115 9.17 19.17 4.51
C GLN A 115 8.03 18.23 4.87
N SER A 116 8.09 17.03 4.30
CA SER A 116 7.16 15.96 4.60
C SER A 116 7.35 15.40 6.01
N SER A 117 6.32 14.78 6.54
CA SER A 117 6.34 14.15 7.86
C SER A 117 5.52 12.87 7.91
N ILE A 118 5.77 12.03 8.90
CA ILE A 118 4.95 10.85 9.20
C ILE A 118 4.40 10.93 10.61
N ASN A 119 3.14 10.52 10.78
CA ASN A 119 2.55 10.22 12.07
C ASN A 119 2.49 8.70 12.24
N ILE A 120 2.88 8.23 13.40
CA ILE A 120 2.83 6.82 13.79
C ILE A 120 1.82 6.70 14.92
N PHE A 121 0.77 5.92 14.70
CA PHE A 121 -0.26 5.63 15.71
C PHE A 121 0.02 4.26 16.31
N ILE A 122 0.15 4.19 17.62
CA ILE A 122 0.48 2.97 18.34
C ILE A 122 -0.76 2.44 19.05
N LYS A 123 -0.99 1.12 18.98
CA LYS A 123 -2.06 0.46 19.74
C LYS A 123 -1.80 0.61 21.24
N ASP A 124 -2.82 1.01 21.97
CA ASP A 124 -2.85 1.08 23.43
C ASP A 124 -3.66 -0.07 24.06
N GLU A 125 -4.25 -0.91 23.23
CA GLU A 125 -4.99 -2.12 23.58
C GLU A 125 -4.18 -3.39 23.24
N PRO A 126 -4.49 -4.55 23.87
CA PRO A 126 -3.78 -5.79 23.57
C PRO A 126 -3.92 -6.20 22.11
N VAL A 127 -2.79 -6.53 21.47
CA VAL A 127 -2.73 -7.08 20.12
C VAL A 127 -2.85 -8.60 20.18
N GLU A 128 -3.75 -9.16 19.40
CA GLU A 128 -4.02 -10.59 19.32
C GLU A 128 -3.29 -11.24 18.14
N ARG A 129 -3.27 -10.55 16.98
CA ARG A 129 -2.64 -11.04 15.75
C ARG A 129 -1.92 -9.91 15.01
N TYR A 130 -0.78 -10.26 14.40
CA TYR A 130 -0.01 -9.32 13.60
C TYR A 130 -0.30 -9.50 12.12
N VAL A 131 -0.43 -8.36 11.44
CA VAL A 131 -0.55 -8.30 9.98
C VAL A 131 0.76 -8.75 9.35
N GLN A 132 0.65 -9.67 8.41
CA GLN A 132 1.74 -10.20 7.61
C GLN A 132 1.62 -9.69 6.17
N GLU A 133 2.72 -9.74 5.43
CA GLU A 133 2.75 -9.31 4.04
C GLU A 133 3.31 -10.41 3.14
N HIS A 134 2.72 -10.53 1.95
CA HIS A 134 3.26 -11.33 0.85
C HIS A 134 3.41 -10.45 -0.38
N LEU A 135 4.62 -10.41 -0.95
CA LEU A 135 4.91 -9.65 -2.16
C LEU A 135 4.83 -10.56 -3.38
N MET A 136 3.81 -10.36 -4.21
CA MET A 136 3.71 -11.02 -5.51
C MET A 136 4.37 -10.13 -6.57
N ILE A 137 5.52 -10.56 -7.06
CA ILE A 137 6.32 -9.80 -8.04
C ILE A 137 6.62 -10.70 -9.24
N ASN A 138 6.53 -10.15 -10.43
CA ASN A 138 7.00 -10.81 -11.63
C ASN A 138 8.10 -9.96 -12.30
N PHE A 139 9.35 -10.41 -12.20
CA PHE A 139 10.50 -9.76 -12.83
C PHE A 139 10.75 -10.24 -14.27
N GLN A 140 10.01 -11.26 -14.74
CA GLN A 140 10.34 -11.98 -15.96
C GLN A 140 9.29 -11.75 -17.06
N PHE A 141 9.13 -10.51 -17.47
CA PHE A 141 8.29 -10.18 -18.62
C PHE A 141 9.01 -9.21 -19.57
N ALA A 142 8.54 -9.19 -20.81
CA ALA A 142 8.98 -8.26 -21.84
C ALA A 142 7.76 -7.85 -22.65
N LEU A 143 7.53 -6.58 -22.80
CA LEU A 143 6.39 -6.00 -23.50
C LEU A 143 6.83 -5.54 -24.89
N PRO A 144 6.49 -6.28 -25.95
CA PRO A 144 6.89 -5.90 -27.30
C PRO A 144 6.15 -4.63 -27.77
N PRO A 145 6.80 -3.82 -28.61
CA PRO A 145 6.16 -2.63 -29.16
C PRO A 145 4.95 -2.98 -30.03
N ASN A 146 3.91 -2.14 -29.98
CA ASN A 146 2.65 -2.26 -30.71
C ASN A 146 1.84 -3.52 -30.38
N VAL A 147 1.96 -4.04 -29.14
CA VAL A 147 1.23 -5.22 -28.66
C VAL A 147 0.60 -4.94 -27.31
N VAL A 148 -0.63 -5.41 -27.11
CA VAL A 148 -1.26 -5.54 -25.79
C VAL A 148 -0.88 -6.91 -25.23
N THR A 149 -0.37 -6.96 -24.01
CA THR A 149 0.20 -8.18 -23.39
C THR A 149 -0.36 -8.39 -22.01
N ASP A 150 -0.81 -9.61 -21.71
CA ASP A 150 -1.17 -10.01 -20.35
C ASP A 150 0.05 -10.62 -19.66
N VAL A 151 0.33 -10.16 -18.44
CA VAL A 151 1.34 -10.71 -17.56
C VAL A 151 0.64 -11.22 -16.31
N THR A 152 0.96 -12.45 -15.90
CA THR A 152 0.30 -13.11 -14.78
C THR A 152 1.33 -13.57 -13.75
N ALA A 153 0.96 -13.52 -12.47
CA ALA A 153 1.67 -14.17 -11.38
C ALA A 153 0.68 -14.89 -10.45
N THR A 154 1.20 -15.82 -9.68
CA THR A 154 0.37 -16.63 -8.77
C THR A 154 1.02 -16.77 -7.40
N TRP A 155 0.18 -16.83 -6.36
CA TRP A 155 0.56 -17.13 -4.99
C TRP A 155 -0.27 -18.27 -4.44
N MET A 156 0.37 -19.35 -4.02
CA MET A 156 -0.29 -20.48 -3.36
C MET A 156 -0.33 -20.26 -1.85
N ILE A 157 -1.51 -20.32 -1.28
CA ILE A 157 -1.77 -20.15 0.15
C ILE A 157 -1.38 -21.43 0.89
N ASP A 158 -0.41 -21.37 1.78
CA ASP A 158 0.11 -22.52 2.51
C ASP A 158 -0.71 -22.87 3.76
N SER A 159 -1.35 -21.88 4.38
CA SER A 159 -2.22 -22.01 5.56
C SER A 159 -3.42 -21.11 5.41
N ASP A 160 -4.50 -21.38 6.15
CA ASP A 160 -5.70 -20.54 6.12
C ASP A 160 -5.36 -19.11 6.55
N ILE A 161 -5.74 -18.12 5.73
CA ILE A 161 -5.50 -16.69 5.98
C ILE A 161 -6.77 -15.88 5.79
N SER A 162 -6.79 -14.71 6.42
CA SER A 162 -7.76 -13.64 6.18
C SER A 162 -7.06 -12.50 5.47
N LEU A 163 -7.40 -12.28 4.19
CA LEU A 163 -6.86 -11.20 3.38
C LEU A 163 -7.50 -9.87 3.81
N ILE A 164 -6.65 -8.86 4.06
CA ILE A 164 -7.08 -7.54 4.58
C ILE A 164 -6.91 -6.45 3.53
N GLN A 165 -5.75 -6.40 2.87
CA GLN A 165 -5.40 -5.35 1.94
C GLN A 165 -4.53 -5.88 0.80
N PHE A 166 -4.55 -5.17 -0.32
CA PHE A 166 -3.70 -5.44 -1.48
C PHE A 166 -3.53 -4.16 -2.30
N LEU A 167 -2.41 -4.05 -3.02
CA LEU A 167 -2.10 -2.90 -3.86
C LEU A 167 -1.58 -3.41 -5.22
N PRO A 168 -2.42 -3.51 -6.27
CA PRO A 168 -1.91 -3.71 -7.63
C PRO A 168 -1.08 -2.51 -8.06
N HIS A 169 0.11 -2.75 -8.63
CA HIS A 169 0.99 -1.70 -9.11
C HIS A 169 1.63 -2.05 -10.45
N SER A 170 1.52 -1.13 -11.37
CA SER A 170 2.18 -1.07 -12.67
C SER A 170 2.45 0.39 -13.04
N HIS A 171 3.23 0.62 -14.09
CA HIS A 171 3.50 1.97 -14.58
C HIS A 171 2.58 2.39 -15.73
N LEU A 172 3.10 3.23 -16.66
CA LEU A 172 2.32 3.92 -17.70
C LEU A 172 1.74 3.01 -18.78
N LEU A 173 2.31 1.82 -18.99
CA LEU A 173 1.75 0.85 -19.94
C LEU A 173 0.65 -0.02 -19.33
N GLY A 174 0.46 0.03 -18.00
CA GLY A 174 -0.65 -0.64 -17.33
C GLY A 174 -2.00 -0.19 -17.92
N LYS A 175 -2.90 -1.15 -18.17
CA LYS A 175 -4.23 -0.90 -18.72
C LYS A 175 -5.35 -1.40 -17.82
N SER A 176 -5.18 -2.58 -17.27
CA SER A 176 -6.19 -3.18 -16.38
C SER A 176 -5.57 -4.22 -15.47
N TRP A 177 -6.21 -4.43 -14.31
CA TRP A 177 -5.86 -5.48 -13.37
C TRP A 177 -7.04 -6.39 -13.08
N GLU A 178 -6.79 -7.68 -12.98
CA GLU A 178 -7.74 -8.66 -12.44
C GLU A 178 -7.03 -9.56 -11.44
N ILE A 179 -7.54 -9.62 -10.21
CA ILE A 179 -7.03 -10.49 -9.15
C ILE A 179 -8.18 -11.32 -8.58
N PHE A 180 -8.00 -12.62 -8.54
CA PHE A 180 -8.95 -13.56 -7.96
C PHE A 180 -8.23 -14.74 -7.31
N ALA A 181 -8.93 -15.47 -6.46
CA ALA A 181 -8.41 -16.68 -5.87
C ALA A 181 -9.20 -17.90 -6.33
N VAL A 182 -8.52 -19.03 -6.52
CA VAL A 182 -9.12 -20.30 -6.96
C VAL A 182 -9.02 -21.31 -5.83
N LYS A 183 -10.17 -21.78 -5.30
CA LYS A 183 -10.23 -22.78 -4.23
C LYS A 183 -9.71 -24.12 -4.69
N PRO A 184 -8.95 -24.87 -3.85
CA PRO A 184 -8.26 -26.08 -4.29
C PRO A 184 -9.21 -27.23 -4.69
N ALA A 185 -10.31 -27.44 -3.97
CA ALA A 185 -11.18 -28.59 -4.15
C ALA A 185 -12.33 -28.32 -5.15
N SER A 186 -13.07 -27.24 -4.95
CA SER A 186 -14.24 -26.91 -5.77
C SER A 186 -13.89 -26.24 -7.09
N ARG A 187 -12.69 -25.63 -7.17
CA ARG A 187 -12.28 -24.77 -8.29
C ARG A 187 -13.13 -23.49 -8.43
N ASP A 188 -13.93 -23.18 -7.40
CA ASP A 188 -14.66 -21.92 -7.35
C ASP A 188 -13.68 -20.75 -7.24
N THR A 189 -14.03 -19.65 -7.86
CA THR A 189 -13.26 -18.42 -7.79
C THR A 189 -13.81 -17.48 -6.71
N ILE A 190 -12.92 -16.83 -6.01
CA ILE A 190 -13.21 -15.72 -5.09
C ILE A 190 -12.65 -14.45 -5.77
N PRO A 191 -13.50 -13.51 -6.20
CA PRO A 191 -13.01 -12.26 -6.75
C PRO A 191 -12.34 -11.43 -5.64
N ILE A 192 -11.19 -10.83 -5.95
CA ILE A 192 -10.48 -9.94 -5.04
C ILE A 192 -10.62 -8.51 -5.51
N ILE A 193 -10.13 -8.19 -6.73
CA ILE A 193 -10.31 -6.87 -7.34
C ILE A 193 -10.29 -6.96 -8.86
N ARG A 194 -11.01 -6.05 -9.50
CA ARG A 194 -10.91 -5.78 -10.92
C ARG A 194 -10.83 -4.27 -11.17
N ILE A 195 -9.77 -3.84 -11.84
CA ILE A 195 -9.55 -2.47 -12.29
C ILE A 195 -9.61 -2.52 -13.81
N ASN A 196 -10.67 -1.98 -14.43
CA ASN A 196 -10.87 -2.05 -15.88
C ASN A 196 -10.11 -0.96 -16.64
N ASP A 197 -9.77 0.12 -15.95
CA ASP A 197 -9.09 1.29 -16.48
C ASP A 197 -8.05 1.72 -15.45
N TRP A 198 -6.81 1.33 -15.70
CA TRP A 198 -5.69 1.62 -14.80
C TRP A 198 -5.30 3.08 -14.94
N ASP A 199 -5.05 3.72 -13.81
CA ASP A 199 -4.58 5.09 -13.73
C ASP A 199 -3.31 5.12 -12.88
N PHE A 200 -2.19 5.52 -13.47
CA PHE A 200 -0.89 5.59 -12.82
C PHE A 200 -0.87 6.59 -11.63
N ASP A 201 -1.69 7.62 -11.68
CA ASP A 201 -1.81 8.62 -10.62
C ASP A 201 -2.75 8.17 -9.49
N TRP A 202 -3.39 6.99 -9.62
CA TRP A 202 -4.37 6.48 -8.66
C TRP A 202 -3.95 5.12 -8.09
N GLN A 203 -2.96 5.13 -7.20
CA GLN A 203 -2.33 3.94 -6.63
C GLN A 203 -2.39 3.94 -5.12
N PHE A 204 -3.19 3.06 -4.52
CA PHE A 204 -3.27 2.92 -3.07
C PHE A 204 -3.66 1.49 -2.66
N PHE A 205 -3.56 1.20 -1.37
CA PHE A 205 -4.04 -0.05 -0.83
C PHE A 205 -5.56 -0.12 -0.87
N TYR A 206 -6.07 -1.14 -1.53
CA TYR A 206 -7.48 -1.50 -1.51
C TYR A 206 -7.76 -2.46 -0.36
N SER A 207 -8.87 -2.26 0.34
CA SER A 207 -9.40 -3.20 1.31
C SER A 207 -10.72 -3.76 0.79
N PRO A 208 -10.97 -5.07 0.90
CA PRO A 208 -12.31 -5.60 0.68
C PRO A 208 -13.26 -5.07 1.75
N GLU A 209 -14.56 -5.09 1.50
CA GLU A 209 -15.56 -4.65 2.47
C GLU A 209 -15.48 -5.46 3.78
N TYR A 210 -15.24 -6.76 3.67
CA TYR A 210 -14.99 -7.68 4.76
C TYR A 210 -13.72 -8.49 4.49
N MET A 211 -13.06 -9.00 5.53
CA MET A 211 -11.90 -9.87 5.34
C MET A 211 -12.27 -11.07 4.48
N ILE A 212 -11.36 -11.42 3.55
CA ILE A 212 -11.58 -12.55 2.64
C ILE A 212 -10.85 -13.78 3.18
N HIS A 213 -11.61 -14.82 3.59
CA HIS A 213 -11.03 -16.11 3.97
C HIS A 213 -10.49 -16.85 2.73
N LEU A 214 -9.19 -17.11 2.73
CA LEU A 214 -8.49 -17.91 1.72
C LEU A 214 -7.95 -19.18 2.37
N PRO A 215 -8.60 -20.34 2.18
CA PRO A 215 -8.15 -21.61 2.74
C PRO A 215 -6.81 -22.07 2.17
N ALA A 216 -6.07 -22.88 2.94
CA ALA A 216 -4.85 -23.53 2.48
C ALA A 216 -5.03 -24.27 1.15
N GLY A 217 -4.08 -24.16 0.25
CA GLY A 217 -4.12 -24.71 -1.10
C GLY A 217 -4.89 -23.85 -2.11
N THR A 218 -5.49 -22.72 -1.69
CA THR A 218 -6.02 -21.72 -2.60
C THR A 218 -4.88 -21.10 -3.40
N VAL A 219 -5.12 -20.82 -4.68
CA VAL A 219 -4.16 -20.10 -5.54
C VAL A 219 -4.73 -18.73 -5.86
N VAL A 220 -4.06 -17.69 -5.42
CA VAL A 220 -4.31 -16.31 -5.86
C VAL A 220 -3.65 -16.12 -7.21
N GLU A 221 -4.39 -15.62 -8.19
CA GLU A 221 -3.90 -15.28 -9.51
C GLU A 221 -4.11 -13.78 -9.74
N ALA A 222 -3.06 -13.08 -10.14
CA ALA A 222 -3.09 -11.69 -10.52
C ALA A 222 -2.64 -11.55 -11.96
N THR A 223 -3.42 -10.83 -12.76
CA THR A 223 -3.11 -10.52 -14.16
C THR A 223 -3.17 -9.01 -14.38
N CYS A 224 -2.10 -8.46 -14.94
CA CYS A 224 -2.06 -7.12 -15.47
C CYS A 224 -2.06 -7.18 -17.01
N THR A 225 -2.95 -6.43 -17.63
CA THR A 225 -2.89 -6.17 -19.07
C THR A 225 -2.11 -4.90 -19.30
N TYR A 226 -1.07 -4.96 -20.14
CA TYR A 226 -0.25 -3.82 -20.55
C TYR A 226 -0.55 -3.46 -22.00
N ASP A 227 -0.65 -2.17 -22.28
CA ASP A 227 -0.88 -1.63 -23.62
C ASP A 227 0.36 -0.87 -24.13
N ASN A 228 1.29 -1.58 -24.75
CA ASN A 228 2.47 -0.98 -25.36
C ASN A 228 2.23 -0.63 -26.83
N THR A 229 1.10 0.00 -27.14
CA THR A 229 0.75 0.45 -28.49
C THR A 229 0.82 1.98 -28.61
N SER A 230 0.81 2.47 -29.84
CA SER A 230 0.71 3.91 -30.10
C SER A 230 -0.67 4.51 -29.79
N ASP A 231 -1.66 3.67 -29.50
CA ASP A 231 -3.01 4.12 -29.12
C ASP A 231 -3.12 4.37 -27.61
N ASN A 232 -2.15 3.91 -26.81
CA ASN A 232 -2.01 4.28 -25.40
C ASN A 232 -1.45 5.69 -25.30
N PRO A 233 -2.22 6.69 -24.82
CA PRO A 233 -1.76 8.07 -24.70
C PRO A 233 -0.64 8.25 -23.66
N GLU A 234 -0.56 7.33 -22.67
CA GLU A 234 0.44 7.35 -21.59
C GLU A 234 1.73 6.60 -21.98
N ASN A 235 1.81 6.02 -23.18
CA ASN A 235 3.02 5.32 -23.61
C ASN A 235 4.22 6.28 -23.61
N PRO A 236 5.27 6.03 -22.81
CA PRO A 236 6.41 6.95 -22.69
C PRO A 236 7.23 7.03 -23.99
N ASN A 237 7.06 6.08 -24.90
CA ASN A 237 7.81 5.98 -26.15
C ASN A 237 6.93 6.17 -27.39
N ASN A 238 7.33 7.09 -28.27
CA ASN A 238 6.67 7.30 -29.56
C ASN A 238 7.70 7.42 -30.71
N PRO A 239 7.88 6.38 -31.55
CA PRO A 239 7.10 5.12 -31.60
C PRO A 239 7.33 4.21 -30.36
N PRO A 240 6.39 3.29 -30.06
CA PRO A 240 6.55 2.32 -28.99
C PRO A 240 7.86 1.52 -29.09
N GLU A 241 8.51 1.28 -27.95
CA GLU A 241 9.73 0.49 -27.82
C GLU A 241 9.50 -0.71 -26.89
N TRP A 242 10.47 -1.62 -26.80
CA TRP A 242 10.43 -2.71 -25.83
C TRP A 242 10.48 -2.16 -24.41
N ALA A 243 9.54 -2.58 -23.55
CA ALA A 243 9.58 -2.31 -22.13
C ALA A 243 9.85 -3.59 -21.34
N PHE A 244 10.57 -3.44 -20.24
CA PHE A 244 11.00 -4.51 -19.35
C PHE A 244 10.72 -4.11 -17.90
N TRP A 245 10.94 -5.05 -16.99
CA TRP A 245 10.96 -4.72 -15.57
C TRP A 245 12.01 -3.63 -15.27
N GLY A 246 11.61 -2.67 -14.48
CA GLY A 246 12.47 -1.61 -13.98
C GLY A 246 11.70 -0.65 -13.08
N ASP A 247 12.45 0.13 -12.31
CA ASP A 247 11.91 1.01 -11.28
C ASP A 247 11.58 2.42 -11.81
N GLY A 248 12.10 2.78 -13.01
CA GLY A 248 11.81 4.05 -13.63
C GLY A 248 10.39 4.15 -14.16
N THR A 249 9.80 5.33 -14.12
CA THR A 249 8.45 5.60 -14.63
C THR A 249 8.26 5.14 -16.08
N ASN A 250 9.33 5.15 -16.89
CA ASN A 250 9.33 4.69 -18.28
C ASN A 250 9.59 3.19 -18.45
N ASP A 251 10.01 2.49 -17.39
CA ASP A 251 10.04 1.04 -17.31
C ASP A 251 8.67 0.50 -16.92
N GLU A 252 8.56 -0.78 -16.60
CA GLU A 252 7.32 -1.38 -16.13
C GLU A 252 7.50 -2.26 -14.91
N MET A 253 6.48 -2.29 -14.05
CA MET A 253 6.42 -3.14 -12.89
C MET A 253 5.20 -4.06 -12.91
N PHE A 254 5.36 -5.26 -12.37
CA PHE A 254 4.27 -6.12 -11.91
C PHE A 254 4.51 -6.40 -10.43
N PHE A 255 3.83 -5.65 -9.57
CA PHE A 255 4.06 -5.69 -8.14
C PHE A 255 2.71 -5.65 -7.39
N VAL A 256 2.46 -6.64 -6.52
CA VAL A 256 1.23 -6.68 -5.72
C VAL A 256 1.55 -7.14 -4.30
N PRO A 257 1.70 -6.24 -3.33
CA PRO A 257 1.71 -6.60 -1.92
C PRO A 257 0.30 -6.99 -1.46
N PHE A 258 0.22 -8.09 -0.72
CA PHE A 258 -0.96 -8.58 -0.03
C PHE A 258 -0.71 -8.55 1.47
N ARG A 259 -1.61 -7.95 2.23
CA ARG A 259 -1.59 -7.94 3.68
C ARG A 259 -2.68 -8.85 4.23
N TYR A 260 -2.31 -9.71 5.16
CA TYR A 260 -3.18 -10.76 5.69
C TYR A 260 -2.83 -11.09 7.14
N ILE A 261 -3.72 -11.81 7.79
CA ILE A 261 -3.50 -12.42 9.11
C ILE A 261 -3.77 -13.92 9.02
N PRO A 262 -3.23 -14.75 9.94
CA PRO A 262 -3.72 -16.11 10.12
C PRO A 262 -5.23 -16.11 10.39
N TYR A 263 -5.98 -16.94 9.68
CA TYR A 263 -7.44 -16.98 9.76
C TYR A 263 -7.92 -17.50 11.13
N GLU A 264 -8.94 -16.87 11.65
CA GLU A 264 -9.77 -17.34 12.77
C GLU A 264 -11.25 -17.30 12.38
N ASP A 265 -12.04 -18.24 12.93
CA ASP A 265 -13.48 -18.30 12.66
C ASP A 265 -14.17 -16.97 13.01
N GLY A 266 -14.84 -16.38 12.04
CA GLY A 266 -15.55 -15.12 12.19
C GLY A 266 -14.84 -13.91 11.55
N ASP A 267 -13.61 -14.06 11.10
CA ASP A 267 -12.88 -12.97 10.42
C ASP A 267 -13.64 -12.42 9.21
N GLU A 268 -14.35 -13.28 8.49
CA GLU A 268 -15.18 -12.91 7.35
C GLU A 268 -16.35 -11.96 7.70
N ASN A 269 -16.57 -11.71 8.99
CA ASN A 269 -17.57 -10.75 9.47
C ASN A 269 -16.92 -9.43 9.95
N ILE A 270 -15.58 -9.33 9.93
CA ILE A 270 -14.86 -8.10 10.28
C ILE A 270 -14.92 -7.15 9.09
N TYR A 271 -15.57 -6.02 9.31
CA TYR A 271 -15.73 -4.95 8.32
C TYR A 271 -14.42 -4.17 8.18
N LEU A 272 -13.96 -4.00 6.94
CA LEU A 272 -12.74 -3.27 6.58
C LEU A 272 -13.02 -2.02 5.72
N GLY A 273 -14.30 -1.79 5.38
CA GLY A 273 -14.69 -0.64 4.58
C GLY A 273 -14.37 0.68 5.28
N ASP A 274 -14.38 1.75 4.53
CA ASP A 274 -14.20 3.08 5.10
C ASP A 274 -15.29 3.33 6.13
N VAL A 275 -14.90 3.73 7.33
CA VAL A 275 -15.82 4.40 8.23
C VAL A 275 -16.16 5.72 7.55
N LEU A 276 -17.35 5.80 6.97
CA LEU A 276 -17.82 7.02 6.33
C LEU A 276 -17.85 8.12 7.41
N THR A 277 -17.02 9.15 7.25
CA THR A 277 -17.04 10.29 8.18
C THR A 277 -18.49 10.81 8.30
N GLY A 278 -19.05 10.70 9.51
CA GLY A 278 -20.46 10.99 9.76
C GLY A 278 -21.38 9.77 9.82
N ASP A 279 -20.91 8.56 9.56
CA ASP A 279 -21.59 7.30 9.88
C ASP A 279 -21.39 6.99 11.36
N ILE A 280 -22.24 7.58 12.18
CA ILE A 280 -22.11 7.55 13.64
C ILE A 280 -22.68 6.26 14.24
N ASN A 281 -23.59 5.62 13.53
CA ASN A 281 -24.16 4.35 13.97
C ASN A 281 -23.37 3.13 13.46
N GLY A 282 -22.40 3.32 12.54
CA GLY A 282 -21.52 2.27 12.02
C GLY A 282 -22.21 1.30 11.07
N ASP A 283 -23.33 1.70 10.43
CA ASP A 283 -24.08 0.82 9.52
C ASP A 283 -23.59 0.87 8.05
N GLY A 284 -22.55 1.67 7.76
CA GLY A 284 -21.96 1.84 6.44
C GLY A 284 -22.78 2.74 5.50
N LEU A 285 -23.79 3.47 6.00
CA LEU A 285 -24.66 4.33 5.20
C LEU A 285 -24.75 5.73 5.82
N LEU A 286 -24.31 6.76 5.09
CA LEU A 286 -24.58 8.14 5.49
C LEU A 286 -26.06 8.49 5.24
N ASN A 287 -26.83 8.60 6.33
CA ASN A 287 -28.25 8.90 6.23
C ASN A 287 -28.78 9.63 7.47
N VAL A 288 -30.09 9.84 7.53
CA VAL A 288 -30.74 10.57 8.64
C VAL A 288 -30.58 9.85 10.00
N LEU A 289 -30.31 8.54 10.02
CA LEU A 289 -30.14 7.79 11.27
C LEU A 289 -28.87 8.20 11.99
N ASP A 290 -27.81 8.56 11.26
CA ASP A 290 -26.56 9.08 11.84
C ASP A 290 -26.80 10.40 12.54
N VAL A 291 -27.58 11.28 11.91
CA VAL A 291 -27.98 12.57 12.53
C VAL A 291 -28.77 12.32 13.80
N VAL A 292 -29.71 11.37 13.79
CA VAL A 292 -30.52 11.01 14.98
C VAL A 292 -29.60 10.42 16.07
N PHE A 293 -28.64 9.59 15.69
CA PHE A 293 -27.68 8.99 16.63
C PHE A 293 -26.78 10.06 17.25
N MET A 294 -26.26 10.99 16.45
CA MET A 294 -25.48 12.16 16.90
C MET A 294 -26.27 13.01 17.89
N VAL A 295 -27.51 13.34 17.56
CA VAL A 295 -28.38 14.13 18.46
C VAL A 295 -28.61 13.42 19.78
N ASN A 296 -28.81 12.10 19.77
CA ASN A 296 -28.96 11.30 20.98
C ASN A 296 -27.68 11.29 21.85
N ILE A 297 -26.50 11.12 21.25
CA ILE A 297 -25.21 11.20 21.94
C ILE A 297 -25.08 12.57 22.63
N ILE A 298 -25.37 13.66 21.91
CA ILE A 298 -25.27 15.02 22.45
C ILE A 298 -26.26 15.25 23.62
N LEU A 299 -27.49 14.75 23.49
CA LEU A 299 -28.51 14.93 24.49
C LEU A 299 -28.30 14.07 25.75
N LEU A 300 -27.75 12.89 25.62
CA LEU A 300 -27.50 11.96 26.72
C LEU A 300 -26.14 12.21 27.39
N GLY A 301 -25.21 12.91 26.74
CA GLY A 301 -23.86 13.17 27.24
C GLY A 301 -22.95 11.94 27.25
N ASP A 302 -23.39 10.85 26.63
CA ASP A 302 -22.61 9.64 26.45
C ASP A 302 -21.95 9.66 25.06
N CYS A 303 -20.71 10.10 24.98
CA CYS A 303 -19.90 9.95 23.78
C CYS A 303 -19.20 8.59 23.86
N PRO A 304 -19.52 7.61 22.99
CA PRO A 304 -18.73 6.40 22.92
C PRO A 304 -17.29 6.76 22.54
N ALA A 305 -16.32 6.11 23.13
CA ALA A 305 -14.88 6.39 22.95
C ALA A 305 -14.37 6.18 21.51
N SER A 306 -15.22 5.78 20.58
CA SER A 306 -14.90 5.46 19.18
C SER A 306 -15.54 6.41 18.15
N VAL A 307 -16.08 7.54 18.54
CA VAL A 307 -16.67 8.50 17.59
C VAL A 307 -15.70 9.66 17.42
N ASP A 308 -14.89 9.61 16.38
CA ASP A 308 -14.19 10.77 15.84
C ASP A 308 -15.22 11.68 15.14
N MET A 309 -15.32 12.93 15.67
CA MET A 309 -16.17 13.98 15.10
C MET A 309 -15.41 14.76 14.03
#